data_53c40379c15d718879c1035cbc361159
#
_entry.id   53c40379c15d718879c1035cbc361159
#
_cell.length_a   1.000
_cell.length_b   1.000
_cell.length_c   1.000
_cell.angle_alpha   90.00
_cell.angle_beta   90.00
_cell.angle_gamma   90.00
#
_symmetry.space_group_name_H-M   'P 1'
#
loop_
_entity.id
_entity.type
_entity.pdbx_description
1 polymer ?
#
loop_
_entity_poly.entity_id
_entity_poly.type
_entity_poly.pdbx_seq_one_letter_code
_entity_poly.pdbx_strand_id
1 'polypeptide(L)'
;MTRFHRPVTLQGAVNLLQRHALSEAIAGGQSLVPGLRDRAHDLKHLVAIDQIGDLRGITAGPHELIIGGAETHHHIASSQIVRDTLPALSDLARTIGDAQIRHRGTVAGALVSRPLGTDYLAALLALEATLHTTTGDHAIQHIDLKAGDRFLAPGELILSLSVRRPEAAIYQKHAHDAAGYATLGLFCARWTDQTHSLAVIGAGFAPSHMRLAAGQAVSDAGPDMTARSGLNPFAEAVLNRFLHQAQAALQPRKN
;
A
#
# COMPACT_ATOMS: atom_id res chain seq x y z
N MET A 1 -20.90 24.13 -7.37
CA MET A 1 -19.48 24.48 -7.57
C MET A 1 -18.68 23.96 -6.39
N THR A 2 -17.63 23.18 -6.60
CA THR A 2 -16.78 22.64 -5.54
C THR A 2 -15.80 23.69 -5.04
N ARG A 3 -15.71 23.90 -3.74
CA ARG A 3 -14.74 24.79 -3.10
C ARG A 3 -13.43 24.07 -2.83
N PHE A 4 -12.31 24.72 -3.09
CA PHE A 4 -10.98 24.17 -2.85
C PHE A 4 -10.31 24.90 -1.68
N HIS A 5 -9.83 24.14 -0.68
CA HIS A 5 -9.18 24.65 0.52
C HIS A 5 -7.72 24.19 0.56
N ARG A 6 -6.82 25.04 1.04
CA ARG A 6 -5.39 24.74 1.20
C ARG A 6 -4.93 25.05 2.61
N PRO A 7 -5.28 24.24 3.61
CA PRO A 7 -4.74 24.39 4.95
C PRO A 7 -3.23 24.10 4.95
N VAL A 8 -2.51 24.82 5.82
CA VAL A 8 -1.06 24.65 5.98
C VAL A 8 -0.71 23.80 7.22
N THR A 9 -1.72 23.44 8.03
CA THR A 9 -1.55 22.62 9.23
C THR A 9 -2.49 21.42 9.20
N LEU A 10 -2.08 20.34 9.86
CA LEU A 10 -2.90 19.14 10.04
C LEU A 10 -4.24 19.46 10.71
N GLN A 11 -4.20 20.23 11.81
CA GLN A 11 -5.43 20.60 12.53
C GLN A 11 -6.38 21.43 11.65
N GLY A 12 -5.84 22.31 10.82
CA GLY A 12 -6.64 23.09 9.86
C GLY A 12 -7.33 22.19 8.83
N ALA A 13 -6.66 21.14 8.34
CA ALA A 13 -7.23 20.16 7.43
C ALA A 13 -8.35 19.35 8.09
N VAL A 14 -8.11 18.82 9.28
CA VAL A 14 -9.11 18.06 10.05
C VAL A 14 -10.35 18.90 10.34
N ASN A 15 -10.17 20.14 10.79
CA ASN A 15 -11.28 21.05 11.08
C ASN A 15 -12.14 21.33 9.83
N LEU A 16 -11.53 21.49 8.65
CA LEU A 16 -12.24 21.69 7.39
C LEU A 16 -13.04 20.44 6.99
N LEU A 17 -12.43 19.26 7.10
CA LEU A 17 -13.06 18.00 6.77
C LEU A 17 -14.25 17.69 7.70
N GLN A 18 -14.14 18.00 8.98
CA GLN A 18 -15.22 17.77 9.97
C GLN A 18 -16.33 18.81 9.87
N ARG A 19 -15.99 20.06 9.54
CA ARG A 19 -16.97 21.17 9.47
C ARG A 19 -17.89 21.07 8.26
N HIS A 20 -17.38 20.56 7.14
CA HIS A 20 -18.08 20.60 5.87
C HIS A 20 -18.56 19.20 5.48
N ALA A 21 -19.89 19.03 5.38
CA ALA A 21 -20.44 17.83 4.73
C ALA A 21 -20.01 17.77 3.27
N LEU A 22 -19.93 16.57 2.71
CA LEU A 22 -19.47 16.32 1.34
C LEU A 22 -18.07 16.90 1.07
N SER A 23 -17.18 16.82 2.07
CA SER A 23 -15.77 17.18 1.97
C SER A 23 -14.90 15.93 1.75
N GLU A 24 -13.79 16.10 1.04
CA GLU A 24 -12.80 15.02 0.81
C GLU A 24 -11.39 15.60 0.86
N ALA A 25 -10.46 14.84 1.45
CA ALA A 25 -9.05 15.16 1.40
C ALA A 25 -8.47 14.85 0.00
N ILE A 26 -7.65 15.76 -0.52
CA ILE A 26 -6.93 15.56 -1.77
C ILE A 26 -5.42 15.72 -1.53
N ALA A 27 -4.67 14.61 -1.71
CA ALA A 27 -3.21 14.61 -1.75
C ALA A 27 -2.74 14.71 -3.23
N GLY A 28 -2.46 13.58 -3.87
CA GLY A 28 -2.01 13.54 -5.27
C GLY A 28 -3.08 13.77 -6.32
N GLY A 29 -4.34 13.52 -6.01
CA GLY A 29 -5.49 13.70 -6.89
C GLY A 29 -5.62 12.68 -8.03
N GLN A 30 -4.76 11.66 -8.09
CA GLN A 30 -4.68 10.76 -9.25
C GLN A 30 -5.88 9.81 -9.38
N SER A 31 -6.62 9.56 -8.32
CA SER A 31 -7.86 8.78 -8.33
C SER A 31 -9.08 9.70 -8.20
N LEU A 32 -9.02 10.67 -7.29
CA LEU A 32 -10.16 11.54 -6.98
C LEU A 32 -10.53 12.46 -8.13
N VAL A 33 -9.56 13.09 -8.82
CA VAL A 33 -9.83 14.03 -9.92
C VAL A 33 -10.50 13.35 -11.13
N PRO A 34 -10.04 12.18 -11.60
CA PRO A 34 -10.80 11.42 -12.61
C PRO A 34 -12.24 11.12 -12.17
N GLY A 35 -12.44 10.62 -10.93
CA GLY A 35 -13.78 10.34 -10.40
C GLY A 35 -14.70 11.57 -10.35
N LEU A 36 -14.15 12.76 -10.07
CA LEU A 36 -14.91 14.02 -10.13
C LEU A 36 -15.31 14.40 -11.54
N ARG A 37 -14.47 14.15 -12.54
CA ARG A 37 -14.80 14.39 -13.97
C ARG A 37 -15.94 13.50 -14.42
N ASP A 38 -15.95 12.25 -13.98
CA ASP A 38 -16.99 11.27 -14.32
C ASP A 38 -18.27 11.44 -13.48
N ARG A 39 -18.35 12.51 -12.66
CA ARG A 39 -19.46 12.81 -11.73
C ARG A 39 -19.76 11.65 -10.77
N ALA A 40 -18.78 10.82 -10.48
CA ALA A 40 -18.91 9.72 -9.52
C ALA A 40 -19.03 10.22 -8.07
N HIS A 41 -18.73 11.51 -7.80
CA HIS A 41 -18.75 12.10 -6.47
C HIS A 41 -19.45 13.47 -6.48
N ASP A 42 -20.44 13.67 -5.60
CA ASP A 42 -21.06 14.98 -5.34
C ASP A 42 -20.32 15.72 -4.22
N LEU A 43 -19.05 16.02 -4.42
CA LEU A 43 -18.23 16.72 -3.44
C LEU A 43 -18.41 18.23 -3.54
N LYS A 44 -18.60 18.88 -2.39
CA LYS A 44 -18.72 20.34 -2.28
C LYS A 44 -17.44 21.00 -1.81
N HIS A 45 -16.57 20.26 -1.13
CA HIS A 45 -15.32 20.77 -0.58
C HIS A 45 -14.18 19.80 -0.84
N LEU A 46 -13.05 20.32 -1.37
CA LEU A 46 -11.79 19.58 -1.48
C LEU A 46 -10.78 20.24 -0.56
N VAL A 47 -10.15 19.44 0.29
CA VAL A 47 -9.16 19.90 1.26
C VAL A 47 -7.80 19.35 0.86
N ALA A 48 -6.94 20.22 0.30
CA ALA A 48 -5.60 19.84 -0.11
C ALA A 48 -4.70 19.57 1.10
N ILE A 49 -4.07 18.39 1.12
CA ILE A 49 -3.18 17.98 2.22
C ILE A 49 -1.73 17.73 1.76
N ASP A 50 -1.45 17.94 0.49
CA ASP A 50 -0.15 17.67 -0.14
C ASP A 50 0.99 18.56 0.37
N GLN A 51 0.69 19.71 1.00
CA GLN A 51 1.68 20.65 1.51
C GLN A 51 1.84 20.61 3.05
N ILE A 52 1.10 19.74 3.74
CA ILE A 52 1.18 19.61 5.19
C ILE A 52 2.43 18.82 5.57
N GLY A 53 3.38 19.47 6.26
CA GLY A 53 4.67 18.87 6.63
C GLY A 53 4.52 17.62 7.51
N ASP A 54 3.55 17.62 8.42
CA ASP A 54 3.28 16.50 9.35
C ASP A 54 2.89 15.19 8.62
N LEU A 55 2.48 15.27 7.36
CA LEU A 55 2.11 14.13 6.54
C LEU A 55 3.27 13.63 5.66
N ARG A 56 4.47 14.17 5.81
CA ARG A 56 5.63 13.89 4.96
C ARG A 56 6.80 13.39 5.79
N GLY A 57 7.74 12.79 5.08
CA GLY A 57 8.99 12.27 5.64
C GLY A 57 9.07 10.75 5.55
N ILE A 58 10.30 10.28 5.42
CA ILE A 58 10.64 8.85 5.46
C ILE A 58 11.75 8.71 6.47
N THR A 59 11.53 7.94 7.52
CA THR A 59 12.51 7.69 8.57
C THR A 59 12.67 6.20 8.84
N ALA A 60 13.90 5.77 9.07
CA ALA A 60 14.20 4.38 9.41
C ALA A 60 14.66 4.29 10.86
N GLY A 61 13.93 3.50 11.64
CA GLY A 61 14.34 3.03 12.95
C GLY A 61 15.09 1.70 12.88
N PRO A 62 15.53 1.17 14.04
CA PRO A 62 16.23 -0.12 14.09
C PRO A 62 15.39 -1.28 13.54
N HIS A 63 14.08 -1.26 13.76
CA HIS A 63 13.17 -2.37 13.47
C HIS A 63 12.02 -2.00 12.54
N GLU A 64 11.88 -0.73 12.18
CA GLU A 64 10.76 -0.24 11.37
C GLU A 64 11.20 0.83 10.38
N LEU A 65 10.39 1.02 9.36
CA LEU A 65 10.44 2.12 8.41
C LEU A 65 9.12 2.87 8.50
N ILE A 66 9.17 4.19 8.77
CA ILE A 66 7.99 5.06 8.87
C ILE A 66 7.94 5.93 7.61
N ILE A 67 6.77 5.99 6.99
CA ILE A 67 6.52 6.70 5.74
C ILE A 67 5.31 7.61 5.94
N GLY A 68 5.46 8.90 5.73
CA GLY A 68 4.37 9.87 5.80
C GLY A 68 3.27 9.58 4.78
N GLY A 69 2.01 9.78 5.17
CA GLY A 69 0.85 9.44 4.34
C GLY A 69 0.78 10.20 3.02
N ALA A 70 1.33 11.42 2.96
CA ALA A 70 1.42 12.24 1.76
C ALA A 70 2.72 12.01 0.95
N GLU A 71 3.54 11.01 1.31
CA GLU A 71 4.71 10.65 0.50
C GLU A 71 4.31 10.11 -0.86
N THR A 72 4.96 10.63 -1.89
CA THR A 72 4.67 10.23 -3.27
C THR A 72 5.32 8.90 -3.62
N HIS A 73 4.73 8.18 -4.56
CA HIS A 73 5.32 6.94 -5.07
C HIS A 73 6.73 7.18 -5.60
N HIS A 74 6.97 8.33 -6.25
CA HIS A 74 8.29 8.72 -6.74
C HIS A 74 9.30 8.87 -5.59
N HIS A 75 8.93 9.55 -4.51
CA HIS A 75 9.84 9.76 -3.37
C HIS A 75 10.15 8.43 -2.68
N ILE A 76 9.15 7.55 -2.46
CA ILE A 76 9.38 6.19 -1.92
C ILE A 76 10.34 5.40 -2.84
N ALA A 77 10.11 5.43 -4.15
CA ALA A 77 10.94 4.73 -5.14
C ALA A 77 12.37 5.25 -5.23
N SER A 78 12.60 6.54 -4.99
CA SER A 78 13.91 7.21 -5.15
C SER A 78 14.64 7.45 -3.82
N SER A 79 13.97 7.26 -2.68
CA SER A 79 14.56 7.48 -1.35
C SER A 79 15.72 6.52 -1.09
N GLN A 80 16.89 7.08 -0.70
CA GLN A 80 18.03 6.27 -0.30
C GLN A 80 17.71 5.46 0.97
N ILE A 81 16.97 6.06 1.91
CA ILE A 81 16.55 5.38 3.14
C ILE A 81 15.74 4.12 2.82
N VAL A 82 14.79 4.21 1.88
CA VAL A 82 13.97 3.05 1.48
C VAL A 82 14.82 2.00 0.77
N ARG A 83 15.71 2.41 -0.14
CA ARG A 83 16.60 1.48 -0.85
C ARG A 83 17.52 0.71 0.09
N ASP A 84 18.01 1.36 1.13
CA ASP A 84 18.97 0.76 2.07
C ASP A 84 18.25 -0.12 3.12
N THR A 85 16.99 0.21 3.47
CA THR A 85 16.25 -0.49 4.52
C THR A 85 15.27 -1.54 4.03
N LEU A 86 14.61 -1.27 2.91
CA LEU A 86 13.57 -2.13 2.36
C LEU A 86 13.51 -1.98 0.82
N PRO A 87 14.53 -2.44 0.08
CA PRO A 87 14.60 -2.26 -1.38
C PRO A 87 13.37 -2.77 -2.12
N ALA A 88 12.75 -3.87 -1.67
CA ALA A 88 11.53 -4.40 -2.25
C ALA A 88 10.37 -3.39 -2.27
N LEU A 89 10.29 -2.47 -1.30
CA LEU A 89 9.28 -1.42 -1.28
C LEU A 89 9.60 -0.31 -2.30
N SER A 90 10.87 0.02 -2.49
CA SER A 90 11.32 0.92 -3.55
C SER A 90 10.97 0.34 -4.94
N ASP A 91 11.22 -0.94 -5.14
CA ASP A 91 10.92 -1.63 -6.39
C ASP A 91 9.40 -1.69 -6.63
N LEU A 92 8.61 -2.01 -5.61
CA LEU A 92 7.15 -1.94 -5.68
C LEU A 92 6.70 -0.55 -6.14
N ALA A 93 7.17 0.51 -5.47
CA ALA A 93 6.75 1.88 -5.77
C ALA A 93 7.08 2.30 -7.21
N ARG A 94 8.15 1.77 -7.80
CA ARG A 94 8.53 1.99 -9.21
C ARG A 94 7.55 1.39 -10.20
N THR A 95 6.82 0.34 -9.83
CA THR A 95 5.87 -0.34 -10.70
C THR A 95 4.50 0.31 -10.75
N ILE A 96 4.24 1.33 -9.91
CA ILE A 96 2.94 2.01 -9.83
C ILE A 96 2.80 3.03 -10.96
N GLY A 97 1.81 2.83 -11.81
CA GLY A 97 1.46 3.77 -12.87
C GLY A 97 2.64 4.23 -13.73
N ASP A 98 2.48 5.36 -14.37
CA ASP A 98 3.53 6.07 -15.10
C ASP A 98 4.29 7.08 -14.22
N ALA A 99 5.27 7.77 -14.80
CA ALA A 99 6.07 8.75 -14.07
C ALA A 99 5.22 9.94 -13.56
N GLN A 100 4.21 10.36 -14.29
CA GLN A 100 3.33 11.48 -13.89
C GLN A 100 2.47 11.07 -12.69
N ILE A 101 1.92 9.87 -12.72
CA ILE A 101 1.18 9.29 -11.59
C ILE A 101 2.09 9.19 -10.36
N ARG A 102 3.31 8.65 -10.52
CA ARG A 102 4.23 8.48 -9.38
C ARG A 102 4.65 9.79 -8.73
N HIS A 103 4.84 10.86 -9.49
CA HIS A 103 5.20 12.17 -8.92
C HIS A 103 4.08 12.84 -8.15
N ARG A 104 2.84 12.45 -8.34
CA ARG A 104 1.66 13.03 -7.71
C ARG A 104 0.98 12.09 -6.73
N GLY A 105 0.77 10.83 -7.13
CA GLY A 105 0.11 9.81 -6.31
C GLY A 105 0.87 9.55 -5.02
N THR A 106 0.14 9.35 -3.91
CA THR A 106 0.67 9.16 -2.57
C THR A 106 0.30 7.81 -2.00
N VAL A 107 1.11 7.31 -1.05
CA VAL A 107 0.89 5.99 -0.44
C VAL A 107 -0.46 5.90 0.26
N ALA A 108 -0.82 6.87 1.10
CA ALA A 108 -2.13 6.88 1.77
C ALA A 108 -3.28 7.09 0.77
N GLY A 109 -3.09 7.97 -0.24
CA GLY A 109 -4.07 8.17 -1.31
C GLY A 109 -4.39 6.90 -2.08
N ALA A 110 -3.38 6.06 -2.36
CA ALA A 110 -3.57 4.78 -3.03
C ALA A 110 -4.38 3.79 -2.17
N LEU A 111 -4.11 3.74 -0.85
CA LEU A 111 -4.86 2.89 0.08
C LEU A 111 -6.32 3.32 0.21
N VAL A 112 -6.57 4.63 0.39
CA VAL A 112 -7.94 5.14 0.60
C VAL A 112 -8.78 5.04 -0.66
N SER A 113 -8.19 5.27 -1.83
CA SER A 113 -8.94 5.29 -3.09
C SER A 113 -9.31 3.91 -3.61
N ARG A 114 -8.43 2.94 -3.46
CA ARG A 114 -8.60 1.57 -3.97
C ARG A 114 -7.85 0.58 -3.09
N PRO A 115 -8.32 0.33 -1.88
CA PRO A 115 -7.56 -0.47 -0.91
C PRO A 115 -7.20 -1.86 -1.46
N LEU A 116 -8.13 -2.54 -2.12
CA LEU A 116 -7.89 -3.88 -2.69
C LEU A 116 -7.12 -3.87 -4.03
N GLY A 117 -6.99 -2.73 -4.68
CA GLY A 117 -6.33 -2.60 -5.99
C GLY A 117 -4.95 -1.95 -5.94
N THR A 118 -4.43 -1.65 -4.74
CA THR A 118 -3.12 -1.03 -4.60
C THR A 118 -2.02 -2.06 -4.32
N ASP A 119 -0.91 -1.95 -5.03
CA ASP A 119 0.28 -2.78 -4.81
C ASP A 119 0.80 -2.70 -3.36
N TYR A 120 0.66 -1.54 -2.71
CA TYR A 120 1.07 -1.35 -1.32
C TYR A 120 0.38 -2.30 -0.35
N LEU A 121 -0.87 -2.71 -0.61
CA LEU A 121 -1.57 -3.60 0.30
C LEU A 121 -0.82 -4.93 0.48
N ALA A 122 -0.21 -5.48 -0.58
CA ALA A 122 0.62 -6.68 -0.46
C ALA A 122 1.80 -6.46 0.50
N ALA A 123 2.52 -5.34 0.36
CA ALA A 123 3.63 -5.01 1.23
C ALA A 123 3.16 -4.79 2.68
N LEU A 124 2.10 -4.02 2.88
CA LEU A 124 1.61 -3.67 4.21
C LEU A 124 1.11 -4.90 4.97
N LEU A 125 0.39 -5.82 4.31
CA LEU A 125 -0.05 -7.07 4.91
C LEU A 125 1.14 -7.99 5.26
N ALA A 126 2.08 -8.17 4.33
CA ALA A 126 3.25 -9.03 4.56
C ALA A 126 4.21 -8.45 5.62
N LEU A 127 4.30 -7.14 5.74
CA LEU A 127 5.19 -6.45 6.68
C LEU A 127 4.50 -6.10 8.02
N GLU A 128 3.26 -6.55 8.23
CA GLU A 128 2.50 -6.32 9.45
C GLU A 128 2.43 -4.81 9.79
N ALA A 129 2.02 -4.00 8.82
CA ALA A 129 2.03 -2.55 8.92
C ALA A 129 1.00 -2.03 9.93
N THR A 130 1.33 -0.87 10.52
CA THR A 130 0.40 -0.05 11.28
C THR A 130 0.13 1.24 10.52
N LEU A 131 -1.14 1.61 10.40
CA LEU A 131 -1.57 2.91 9.92
C LEU A 131 -1.73 3.83 11.13
N HIS A 132 -0.98 4.92 11.18
CA HIS A 132 -1.14 5.97 12.16
C HIS A 132 -2.10 7.01 11.60
N THR A 133 -3.22 7.23 12.28
CA THR A 133 -4.28 8.14 11.79
C THR A 133 -4.54 9.25 12.80
N THR A 134 -5.39 10.19 12.42
CA THR A 134 -5.83 11.28 13.31
C THR A 134 -6.72 10.79 14.44
N THR A 135 -7.20 9.55 14.42
CA THR A 135 -8.06 8.96 15.45
C THR A 135 -7.38 7.85 16.25
N GLY A 136 -6.22 7.37 15.81
CA GLY A 136 -5.44 6.32 16.47
C GLY A 136 -4.69 5.41 15.51
N ASP A 137 -4.14 4.34 16.04
CA ASP A 137 -3.34 3.38 15.31
C ASP A 137 -4.18 2.16 14.92
N HIS A 138 -4.02 1.71 13.67
CA HIS A 138 -4.74 0.58 13.12
C HIS A 138 -3.77 -0.42 12.48
N ALA A 139 -3.69 -1.63 13.03
CA ALA A 139 -2.96 -2.70 12.37
C ALA A 139 -3.67 -3.10 11.08
N ILE A 140 -2.96 -3.13 9.95
CA ILE A 140 -3.54 -3.37 8.62
C ILE A 140 -4.31 -4.69 8.53
N GLN A 141 -3.87 -5.72 9.25
CA GLN A 141 -4.51 -7.04 9.28
C GLN A 141 -5.92 -7.02 9.91
N HIS A 142 -6.23 -6.00 10.71
CA HIS A 142 -7.51 -5.86 11.40
C HIS A 142 -8.47 -4.91 10.69
N ILE A 143 -8.05 -4.29 9.59
CA ILE A 143 -8.89 -3.38 8.82
C ILE A 143 -9.74 -4.21 7.84
N ASP A 144 -11.05 -4.04 7.88
CA ASP A 144 -11.95 -4.62 6.87
C ASP A 144 -11.87 -3.80 5.58
N LEU A 145 -11.04 -4.27 4.64
CA LEU A 145 -10.79 -3.62 3.35
C LEU A 145 -11.71 -4.17 2.26
N LYS A 146 -13.03 -4.24 2.49
CA LYS A 146 -13.97 -4.66 1.45
C LYS A 146 -14.02 -3.67 0.29
N ALA A 147 -14.23 -4.19 -0.91
CA ALA A 147 -14.34 -3.36 -2.11
C ALA A 147 -15.50 -2.37 -1.96
N GLY A 148 -15.21 -1.07 -2.10
CA GLY A 148 -16.19 0.01 -2.02
C GLY A 148 -16.42 0.61 -0.64
N ASP A 149 -15.94 0.00 0.42
CA ASP A 149 -16.10 0.52 1.77
C ASP A 149 -14.97 1.49 2.14
N ARG A 150 -15.34 2.61 2.76
CA ARG A 150 -14.38 3.51 3.40
C ARG A 150 -14.01 2.89 4.75
N PHE A 151 -12.74 2.54 4.93
CA PHE A 151 -12.25 2.02 6.22
C PHE A 151 -11.86 3.13 7.21
N LEU A 152 -11.75 4.37 6.75
CA LEU A 152 -11.51 5.54 7.58
C LEU A 152 -12.83 6.23 7.95
N ALA A 153 -12.92 6.74 9.17
CA ALA A 153 -14.03 7.57 9.60
C ALA A 153 -14.10 8.89 8.78
N PRO A 154 -15.27 9.53 8.68
CA PRO A 154 -15.38 10.82 8.02
C PRO A 154 -14.44 11.87 8.64
N GLY A 155 -13.59 12.48 7.82
CA GLY A 155 -12.60 13.46 8.26
C GLY A 155 -11.33 12.89 8.90
N GLU A 156 -11.20 11.58 8.98
CA GLU A 156 -9.99 10.91 9.41
C GLU A 156 -8.93 10.91 8.31
N LEU A 157 -7.67 11.14 8.69
CA LEU A 157 -6.52 11.17 7.80
C LEU A 157 -5.47 10.15 8.24
N ILE A 158 -4.84 9.48 7.29
CA ILE A 158 -3.62 8.70 7.53
C ILE A 158 -2.45 9.68 7.63
N LEU A 159 -1.81 9.72 8.79
CA LEU A 159 -0.64 10.55 9.06
C LEU A 159 0.63 9.89 8.51
N SER A 160 0.80 8.62 8.81
CA SER A 160 1.95 7.81 8.38
C SER A 160 1.61 6.32 8.40
N LEU A 161 2.51 5.54 7.83
CA LEU A 161 2.51 4.10 7.90
C LEU A 161 3.84 3.65 8.50
N SER A 162 3.81 2.77 9.48
CA SER A 162 5.00 2.05 9.92
C SER A 162 4.96 0.61 9.43
N VAL A 163 6.09 0.14 8.89
CA VAL A 163 6.27 -1.24 8.44
C VAL A 163 7.48 -1.84 9.16
N ARG A 164 7.35 -3.09 9.59
CA ARG A 164 8.47 -3.81 10.19
C ARG A 164 9.56 -4.08 9.13
N ARG A 165 10.82 -4.03 9.53
CA ARG A 165 11.96 -4.31 8.67
C ARG A 165 12.28 -5.81 8.67
N PRO A 166 12.06 -6.52 7.57
CA PRO A 166 12.48 -7.90 7.42
C PRO A 166 14.00 -8.01 7.17
N GLU A 167 14.56 -9.19 7.30
CA GLU A 167 15.94 -9.47 6.91
C GLU A 167 16.11 -9.40 5.37
N ALA A 168 15.10 -9.90 4.64
CA ALA A 168 15.03 -9.82 3.20
C ALA A 168 13.57 -9.76 2.74
N ALA A 169 13.32 -9.12 1.60
CA ALA A 169 12.00 -9.10 0.99
C ALA A 169 12.09 -9.03 -0.53
N ILE A 170 11.02 -9.45 -1.19
CA ILE A 170 10.84 -9.35 -2.63
C ILE A 170 9.40 -8.96 -2.95
N TYR A 171 9.23 -8.12 -3.96
CA TYR A 171 7.95 -7.85 -4.59
C TYR A 171 7.95 -8.32 -6.05
N GLN A 172 6.86 -8.98 -6.45
CA GLN A 172 6.66 -9.46 -7.80
C GLN A 172 5.26 -9.08 -8.27
N LYS A 173 5.16 -8.68 -9.53
CA LYS A 173 3.91 -8.19 -10.13
C LYS A 173 3.72 -8.75 -11.53
N HIS A 174 2.55 -9.29 -11.77
CA HIS A 174 2.00 -9.49 -13.10
C HIS A 174 0.98 -8.36 -13.33
N ALA A 175 1.37 -7.44 -14.22
CA ALA A 175 0.55 -6.26 -14.50
C ALA A 175 -0.45 -6.52 -15.63
N HIS A 176 -1.57 -5.80 -15.61
CA HIS A 176 -2.45 -5.70 -16.75
C HIS A 176 -1.82 -4.78 -17.81
N ASP A 177 -1.68 -5.26 -19.05
CA ASP A 177 -0.91 -4.58 -20.10
C ASP A 177 -1.36 -3.14 -20.37
N ALA A 178 -2.65 -2.88 -20.36
CA ALA A 178 -3.19 -1.55 -20.68
C ALA A 178 -3.26 -0.61 -19.47
N ALA A 179 -3.45 -1.10 -18.26
CA ALA A 179 -3.77 -0.28 -17.08
C ALA A 179 -2.66 -0.25 -16.04
N GLY A 180 -1.66 -1.13 -16.14
CA GLY A 180 -0.53 -1.21 -15.21
C GLY A 180 -0.88 -1.65 -13.78
N TYR A 181 -2.16 -1.92 -13.48
CA TYR A 181 -2.57 -2.48 -12.19
C TYR A 181 -2.13 -3.93 -12.06
N ALA A 182 -1.90 -4.38 -10.83
CA ALA A 182 -1.59 -5.78 -10.59
C ALA A 182 -2.78 -6.67 -10.96
N THR A 183 -2.62 -7.54 -11.94
CA THR A 183 -3.49 -8.70 -12.11
C THR A 183 -3.21 -9.70 -11.00
N LEU A 184 -1.94 -9.84 -10.60
CA LEU A 184 -1.48 -10.48 -9.39
C LEU A 184 -0.20 -9.81 -8.90
N GLY A 185 -0.15 -9.48 -7.61
CA GLY A 185 1.04 -9.00 -6.91
C GLY A 185 1.32 -9.88 -5.70
N LEU A 186 2.57 -10.29 -5.53
CA LEU A 186 3.05 -11.02 -4.36
C LEU A 186 4.13 -10.21 -3.66
N PHE A 187 3.96 -9.96 -2.38
CA PHE A 187 5.04 -9.51 -1.50
C PHE A 187 5.42 -10.65 -0.55
N CYS A 188 6.70 -10.95 -0.48
CA CYS A 188 7.22 -11.97 0.44
C CYS A 188 8.38 -11.40 1.23
N ALA A 189 8.37 -11.60 2.54
CA ALA A 189 9.40 -11.16 3.47
C ALA A 189 9.91 -12.34 4.29
N ARG A 190 11.23 -12.39 4.52
CA ARG A 190 11.91 -13.31 5.43
C ARG A 190 12.36 -12.55 6.67
N TRP A 191 12.06 -13.11 7.83
CA TRP A 191 12.39 -12.54 9.13
C TRP A 191 13.65 -13.16 9.74
N THR A 192 14.22 -12.52 10.73
CA THR A 192 15.42 -13.00 11.44
C THR A 192 15.23 -14.35 12.14
N ASP A 193 13.99 -14.67 12.52
CA ASP A 193 13.59 -15.96 13.09
C ASP A 193 13.39 -17.07 12.02
N GLN A 194 13.79 -16.79 10.77
CA GLN A 194 13.64 -17.65 9.59
C GLN A 194 12.19 -17.97 9.22
N THR A 195 11.20 -17.29 9.80
CA THR A 195 9.82 -17.35 9.33
C THR A 195 9.67 -16.50 8.06
N HIS A 196 8.62 -16.76 7.28
CA HIS A 196 8.27 -15.93 6.13
C HIS A 196 6.85 -15.39 6.29
N SER A 197 6.63 -14.18 5.81
CA SER A 197 5.30 -13.62 5.64
C SER A 197 5.05 -13.31 4.17
N LEU A 198 3.87 -13.65 3.69
CA LEU A 198 3.48 -13.51 2.31
C LEU A 198 2.12 -12.82 2.24
N ALA A 199 1.95 -11.98 1.22
CA ALA A 199 0.64 -11.45 0.89
C ALA A 199 0.46 -11.38 -0.63
N VAL A 200 -0.73 -11.77 -1.09
CA VAL A 200 -1.13 -11.71 -2.48
C VAL A 200 -2.30 -10.76 -2.65
N ILE A 201 -2.23 -9.96 -3.70
CA ILE A 201 -3.28 -9.03 -4.11
C ILE A 201 -3.50 -9.14 -5.62
N GLY A 202 -4.63 -8.67 -6.10
CA GLY A 202 -4.87 -8.57 -7.53
C GLY A 202 -6.32 -8.34 -7.91
N ALA A 203 -6.55 -8.29 -9.22
CA ALA A 203 -7.87 -8.05 -9.76
C ALA A 203 -8.73 -9.34 -9.74
N GLY A 204 -9.95 -9.22 -9.22
CA GLY A 204 -10.94 -10.30 -9.30
C GLY A 204 -10.85 -11.36 -8.20
N PHE A 205 -10.04 -11.15 -7.17
CA PHE A 205 -9.97 -12.04 -6.00
C PHE A 205 -9.70 -11.27 -4.71
N ALA A 206 -9.96 -11.92 -3.57
CA ALA A 206 -9.72 -11.31 -2.28
C ALA A 206 -8.22 -11.29 -1.94
N PRO A 207 -7.68 -10.18 -1.40
CA PRO A 207 -6.35 -10.19 -0.83
C PRO A 207 -6.23 -11.24 0.26
N SER A 208 -5.10 -11.92 0.30
CA SER A 208 -4.80 -12.85 1.39
C SER A 208 -3.37 -12.70 1.87
N HIS A 209 -3.15 -13.04 3.12
CA HIS A 209 -1.83 -13.09 3.71
C HIS A 209 -1.68 -14.32 4.59
N MET A 210 -0.43 -14.74 4.77
CA MET A 210 -0.09 -15.86 5.64
C MET A 210 1.33 -15.72 6.17
N ARG A 211 1.60 -16.41 7.28
CA ARG A 211 2.93 -16.57 7.83
C ARG A 211 3.32 -18.05 7.78
N LEU A 212 4.51 -18.33 7.32
CA LEU A 212 5.11 -19.65 7.28
C LEU A 212 6.08 -19.80 8.44
N ALA A 213 6.07 -20.96 9.09
CA ALA A 213 7.03 -21.28 10.12
C ALA A 213 8.45 -21.44 9.55
N ALA A 214 9.45 -21.33 10.41
CA ALA A 214 10.83 -21.61 10.04
C ALA A 214 10.95 -23.03 9.47
N GLY A 215 11.65 -23.15 8.33
CA GLY A 215 11.82 -24.41 7.61
C GLY A 215 10.71 -24.79 6.63
N GLN A 216 9.57 -24.10 6.63
CA GLN A 216 8.57 -24.27 5.59
C GLN A 216 9.03 -23.58 4.30
N ALA A 217 8.90 -24.27 3.17
CA ALA A 217 9.27 -23.68 1.89
C ALA A 217 8.21 -22.68 1.42
N VAL A 218 8.67 -21.52 0.93
CA VAL A 218 7.78 -20.48 0.36
C VAL A 218 7.02 -21.04 -0.85
N SER A 219 7.63 -21.90 -1.63
CA SER A 219 7.01 -22.59 -2.78
C SER A 219 5.77 -23.39 -2.42
N ASP A 220 5.67 -23.89 -1.19
CA ASP A 220 4.57 -24.78 -0.76
C ASP A 220 3.32 -23.98 -0.33
N ALA A 221 3.40 -22.65 -0.28
CA ALA A 221 2.28 -21.78 0.11
C ALA A 221 1.17 -21.68 -0.95
N GLY A 222 1.41 -22.12 -2.18
CA GLY A 222 0.51 -21.95 -3.32
C GLY A 222 -0.92 -22.43 -3.09
N PRO A 223 -1.14 -23.70 -2.70
CA PRO A 223 -2.48 -24.25 -2.48
C PRO A 223 -3.29 -23.47 -1.43
N ASP A 224 -2.67 -23.14 -0.29
CA ASP A 224 -3.34 -22.41 0.78
C ASP A 224 -3.69 -20.97 0.37
N MET A 225 -2.79 -20.27 -0.32
CA MET A 225 -3.05 -18.93 -0.83
C MET A 225 -4.12 -18.93 -1.92
N THR A 226 -4.10 -19.91 -2.82
CA THR A 226 -5.13 -20.11 -3.86
C THR A 226 -6.51 -20.30 -3.23
N ALA A 227 -6.62 -21.15 -2.22
CA ALA A 227 -7.87 -21.42 -1.52
C ALA A 227 -8.40 -20.18 -0.78
N ARG A 228 -7.52 -19.44 -0.10
CA ARG A 228 -7.89 -18.23 0.65
C ARG A 228 -8.34 -17.08 -0.25
N SER A 229 -7.70 -16.92 -1.41
CA SER A 229 -7.99 -15.80 -2.34
C SER A 229 -9.05 -16.13 -3.37
N GLY A 230 -9.33 -17.41 -3.64
CA GLY A 230 -10.23 -17.84 -4.71
C GLY A 230 -9.64 -17.55 -6.10
N LEU A 231 -8.35 -17.86 -6.31
CA LEU A 231 -7.66 -17.61 -7.56
C LEU A 231 -8.22 -18.48 -8.70
N ASN A 232 -8.30 -17.90 -9.90
CA ASN A 232 -8.54 -18.68 -11.10
C ASN A 232 -7.24 -19.42 -11.52
N PRO A 233 -7.31 -20.42 -12.44
CA PRO A 233 -6.15 -21.22 -12.83
C PRO A 233 -4.97 -20.41 -13.39
N PHE A 234 -5.23 -19.31 -14.09
CA PHE A 234 -4.19 -18.43 -14.60
C PHE A 234 -3.45 -17.73 -13.46
N ALA A 235 -4.19 -17.10 -12.53
CA ALA A 235 -3.61 -16.42 -11.38
C ALA A 235 -2.85 -17.40 -10.47
N GLU A 236 -3.35 -18.63 -10.30
CA GLU A 236 -2.66 -19.68 -9.57
C GLU A 236 -1.31 -20.07 -10.23
N ALA A 237 -1.27 -20.22 -11.54
CA ALA A 237 -0.03 -20.51 -12.26
C ALA A 237 0.99 -19.36 -12.12
N VAL A 238 0.55 -18.10 -12.16
CA VAL A 238 1.39 -16.93 -11.93
C VAL A 238 1.90 -16.90 -10.48
N LEU A 239 1.02 -17.17 -9.50
CA LEU A 239 1.39 -17.24 -8.08
C LEU A 239 2.46 -18.29 -7.84
N ASN A 240 2.27 -19.51 -8.33
CA ASN A 240 3.23 -20.62 -8.14
C ASN A 240 4.61 -20.24 -8.70
N ARG A 241 4.67 -19.62 -9.88
CA ARG A 241 5.93 -19.09 -10.43
C ARG A 241 6.57 -18.07 -9.50
N PHE A 242 5.80 -17.12 -8.96
CA PHE A 242 6.30 -16.10 -8.05
C PHE A 242 6.80 -16.68 -6.74
N LEU A 243 6.12 -17.68 -6.18
CA LEU A 243 6.55 -18.36 -4.96
C LEU A 243 7.89 -19.07 -5.15
N HIS A 244 8.09 -19.77 -6.27
CA HIS A 244 9.40 -20.38 -6.60
C HIS A 244 10.51 -19.35 -6.74
N GLN A 245 10.24 -18.22 -7.40
CA GLN A 245 11.20 -17.12 -7.52
C GLN A 245 11.50 -16.48 -6.16
N ALA A 246 10.49 -16.27 -5.32
CA ALA A 246 10.65 -15.75 -3.95
C ALA A 246 11.47 -16.71 -3.08
N GLN A 247 11.21 -18.02 -3.15
CA GLN A 247 11.99 -19.05 -2.47
C GLN A 247 13.48 -18.95 -2.82
N ALA A 248 13.81 -18.79 -4.10
CA ALA A 248 15.19 -18.68 -4.55
C ALA A 248 15.85 -17.35 -4.09
N ALA A 249 15.11 -16.24 -4.18
CA ALA A 249 15.63 -14.90 -3.85
C ALA A 249 15.83 -14.67 -2.34
N LEU A 250 15.02 -15.34 -1.51
CA LEU A 250 15.02 -15.16 -0.06
C LEU A 250 15.88 -16.19 0.69
N GLN A 251 16.56 -17.08 -0.02
CA GLN A 251 17.53 -17.99 0.63
C GLN A 251 18.63 -17.19 1.32
N PRO A 252 19.08 -17.59 2.53
CA PRO A 252 20.25 -17.01 3.16
C PRO A 252 21.45 -17.09 2.20
N ARG A 253 22.15 -15.98 2.02
CA ARG A 253 23.41 -16.03 1.25
C ARG A 253 24.36 -16.95 2.01
N LYS A 254 24.79 -18.04 1.38
CA LYS A 254 25.88 -18.85 1.90
C LYS A 254 27.15 -17.96 1.86
N ASN A 255 27.63 -17.58 3.03
CA ASN A 255 28.94 -16.94 3.17
C ASN A 255 30.04 -17.96 2.82
#